data_e3442967be6821f0431846c751dec219
#
_entry.id   e3442967be6821f0431846c751dec219
#
_cell.length_a   1.000
_cell.length_b   1.000
_cell.length_c   1.000
_cell.angle_alpha   90.00
_cell.angle_beta   90.00
_cell.angle_gamma   90.00
#
_symmetry.space_group_name_H-M   'P 1'
#
loop_
_entity.id
_entity.type
_entity.pdbx_description
1 polymer ?
#
loop_
_entity_poly.entity_id
_entity_poly.type
_entity_poly.pdbx_seq_one_letter_code
_entity_poly.pdbx_strand_id
1 'polypeptide(L)'
;MEIQLKGFNKMNNIFKVSFLSALLVLMSCEIPADLNDNPNEITVSDVDANLFLNGAQLANVIVQVSHLNRISGMYSGQLIGYASLYSNIHGYALSTVETNGEWNRAYVGVVANTRHIQESAPDDKLLVGITQVLEAHAISSLAILTGDVPFSEVVSDNEAPKFDDQKAVLDGCSTLLSDAITTLTGATSRAEAYDIYYGGDKDKWIAAAYTLKARIALIKKDYASALSNAGTGISSSAGD
;
A
#
# COMPACT_ATOMS: atom_id res chain seq x y z
N MET A 1 -5.71 76.32 -32.58
CA MET A 1 -4.77 75.17 -32.51
C MET A 1 -4.62 74.58 -31.08
N GLU A 2 -5.07 75.27 -30.04
CA GLU A 2 -5.02 74.78 -28.64
C GLU A 2 -6.11 73.78 -28.24
N ILE A 3 -7.24 73.78 -28.88
CA ILE A 3 -8.40 72.90 -28.52
C ILE A 3 -8.13 71.43 -28.94
N GLN A 4 -7.39 71.20 -29.98
CA GLN A 4 -7.05 69.87 -30.49
C GLN A 4 -6.03 69.10 -29.52
N LEU A 5 -5.10 69.84 -28.94
CA LEU A 5 -4.09 69.27 -28.06
C LEU A 5 -4.67 68.83 -26.71
N LYS A 6 -5.71 69.51 -26.18
CA LYS A 6 -6.40 69.12 -24.92
C LYS A 6 -7.20 67.85 -25.08
N GLY A 7 -7.80 67.60 -26.24
CA GLY A 7 -8.54 66.37 -26.55
C GLY A 7 -7.62 65.14 -26.62
N PHE A 8 -6.46 65.29 -27.22
CA PHE A 8 -5.48 64.20 -27.37
C PHE A 8 -4.83 63.81 -26.05
N ASN A 9 -4.55 64.73 -25.16
CA ASN A 9 -4.04 64.46 -23.83
C ASN A 9 -5.10 63.81 -22.92
N LYS A 10 -6.36 64.16 -23.06
CA LYS A 10 -7.46 63.57 -22.31
C LYS A 10 -7.72 62.12 -22.71
N MET A 11 -7.64 61.82 -23.99
CA MET A 11 -7.78 60.49 -24.56
C MET A 11 -6.60 59.57 -24.13
N ASN A 12 -5.37 60.07 -24.12
CA ASN A 12 -4.19 59.38 -23.62
C ASN A 12 -4.27 59.02 -22.11
N ASN A 13 -4.86 59.91 -21.29
CA ASN A 13 -5.04 59.66 -19.88
C ASN A 13 -6.15 58.64 -19.61
N ILE A 14 -7.22 58.62 -20.38
CA ILE A 14 -8.27 57.61 -20.30
C ILE A 14 -7.69 56.22 -20.66
N PHE A 15 -6.89 56.14 -21.70
CA PHE A 15 -6.23 54.90 -22.10
C PHE A 15 -5.24 54.39 -21.05
N LYS A 16 -4.48 55.28 -20.41
CA LYS A 16 -3.58 54.95 -19.32
C LYS A 16 -4.32 54.46 -18.06
N VAL A 17 -5.42 55.09 -17.72
CA VAL A 17 -6.24 54.68 -16.59
C VAL A 17 -6.94 53.34 -16.86
N SER A 18 -7.46 53.13 -18.08
CA SER A 18 -8.04 51.84 -18.49
C SER A 18 -7.02 50.72 -18.52
N PHE A 19 -5.79 50.99 -18.96
CA PHE A 19 -4.71 50.01 -19.02
C PHE A 19 -4.22 49.67 -17.57
N LEU A 20 -4.13 50.67 -16.70
CA LEU A 20 -3.75 50.47 -15.30
C LEU A 20 -4.83 49.71 -14.53
N SER A 21 -6.12 49.98 -14.77
CA SER A 21 -7.21 49.23 -14.15
C SER A 21 -7.27 47.76 -14.65
N ALA A 22 -7.01 47.52 -15.93
CA ALA A 22 -6.90 46.18 -16.48
C ALA A 22 -5.72 45.40 -15.89
N LEU A 23 -4.58 46.07 -15.65
CA LEU A 23 -3.42 45.48 -15.01
C LEU A 23 -3.67 45.11 -13.53
N LEU A 24 -4.44 45.95 -12.81
CA LEU A 24 -4.83 45.68 -11.43
C LEU A 24 -5.81 44.50 -11.28
N VAL A 25 -6.68 44.30 -12.28
CA VAL A 25 -7.59 43.13 -12.31
C VAL A 25 -6.84 41.83 -12.60
N LEU A 26 -5.75 41.91 -13.36
CA LEU A 26 -4.91 40.71 -13.63
C LEU A 26 -4.02 40.28 -12.44
N MET A 27 -3.77 41.19 -11.50
CA MET A 27 -3.01 40.90 -10.26
C MET A 27 -3.90 40.45 -9.08
N SER A 28 -5.22 40.41 -9.27
CA SER A 28 -6.21 40.22 -8.19
C SER A 28 -6.60 38.75 -7.93
N CYS A 29 -6.00 37.79 -8.63
CA CYS A 29 -6.33 36.36 -8.44
C CYS A 29 -5.06 35.54 -8.14
N GLU A 30 -4.38 35.84 -7.06
CA GLU A 30 -3.72 34.76 -6.33
C GLU A 30 -4.77 34.18 -5.36
N ILE A 31 -5.42 33.11 -5.77
CA ILE A 31 -6.13 32.23 -4.85
C ILE A 31 -5.02 31.61 -4.00
N PRO A 32 -4.95 31.86 -2.68
CA PRO A 32 -3.98 31.16 -1.85
C PRO A 32 -4.16 29.66 -2.06
N ALA A 33 -3.09 28.95 -2.38
CA ALA A 33 -3.12 27.52 -2.67
C ALA A 33 -3.63 26.69 -1.46
N ASP A 34 -3.63 27.30 -0.28
CA ASP A 34 -4.04 26.73 1.01
C ASP A 34 -5.53 26.97 1.36
N LEU A 35 -6.31 27.63 0.49
CA LEU A 35 -7.74 27.88 0.75
C LEU A 35 -8.58 26.59 0.87
N ASN A 36 -8.10 25.51 0.30
CA ASN A 36 -8.71 24.18 0.39
C ASN A 36 -8.07 23.29 1.45
N ASP A 37 -6.99 23.73 2.08
CA ASP A 37 -6.37 22.98 3.17
C ASP A 37 -7.21 23.15 4.43
N ASN A 38 -7.83 22.07 4.84
CA ASN A 38 -8.61 22.07 6.07
C ASN A 38 -7.63 22.08 7.27
N PRO A 39 -7.54 23.17 8.06
CA PRO A 39 -6.59 23.23 9.17
C PRO A 39 -6.90 22.24 10.30
N ASN A 40 -8.03 21.55 10.23
CA ASN A 40 -8.39 20.48 11.15
C ASN A 40 -8.21 19.09 10.54
N GLU A 41 -7.71 18.99 9.33
CA GLU A 41 -7.37 17.71 8.69
C GLU A 41 -5.92 17.38 9.03
N ILE A 42 -5.74 16.24 9.68
CA ILE A 42 -4.41 15.72 9.96
C ILE A 42 -3.82 15.26 8.63
N THR A 43 -2.76 15.92 8.18
CA THR A 43 -2.05 15.50 6.97
C THR A 43 -1.25 14.22 7.24
N VAL A 44 -1.03 13.43 6.21
CA VAL A 44 -0.27 12.16 6.33
C VAL A 44 1.13 12.40 6.89
N SER A 45 1.73 13.58 6.62
CA SER A 45 3.03 13.99 7.16
C SER A 45 3.04 14.28 8.66
N ASP A 46 1.87 14.53 9.27
CA ASP A 46 1.76 14.85 10.70
C ASP A 46 1.54 13.61 11.56
N VAL A 47 1.35 12.45 10.92
CA VAL A 47 1.08 11.18 11.60
C VAL A 47 2.39 10.41 11.79
N ASP A 48 2.63 9.94 13.01
CA ASP A 48 3.77 9.08 13.30
C ASP A 48 3.70 7.81 12.43
N ALA A 49 4.80 7.49 11.74
CA ALA A 49 4.93 6.31 10.90
C ALA A 49 4.51 5.01 11.59
N ASN A 50 4.73 4.92 12.90
CA ASN A 50 4.34 3.76 13.71
C ASN A 50 2.82 3.52 13.75
N LEU A 51 2.01 4.56 13.65
CA LEU A 51 0.54 4.41 13.62
C LEU A 51 0.06 3.69 12.35
N PHE A 52 0.74 3.92 11.23
CA PHE A 52 0.44 3.21 9.99
C PHE A 52 0.80 1.72 10.06
N LEU A 53 1.79 1.34 10.87
CA LEU A 53 2.17 -0.06 11.08
C LEU A 53 1.02 -0.88 11.66
N ASN A 54 0.35 -0.38 12.70
CA ASN A 54 -0.80 -1.06 13.29
C ASN A 54 -1.93 -1.25 12.26
N GLY A 55 -2.23 -0.20 11.49
CA GLY A 55 -3.23 -0.26 10.41
C GLY A 55 -2.87 -1.30 9.34
N ALA A 56 -1.62 -1.33 8.90
CA ALA A 56 -1.13 -2.30 7.92
C ALA A 56 -1.23 -3.75 8.41
N GLN A 57 -0.87 -4.00 9.68
CA GLN A 57 -0.96 -5.31 10.30
C GLN A 57 -2.41 -5.79 10.43
N LEU A 58 -3.32 -4.94 10.91
CA LEU A 58 -4.75 -5.27 11.00
C LEU A 58 -5.34 -5.56 9.63
N ALA A 59 -5.02 -4.75 8.63
CA ALA A 59 -5.46 -4.99 7.25
C ALA A 59 -4.91 -6.32 6.72
N ASN A 60 -3.63 -6.64 6.98
CA ASN A 60 -3.04 -7.91 6.56
C ASN A 60 -3.72 -9.11 7.24
N VAL A 61 -4.02 -9.06 8.55
CA VAL A 61 -4.82 -10.11 9.21
C VAL A 61 -6.14 -10.33 8.46
N ILE A 62 -6.85 -9.25 8.14
CA ILE A 62 -8.13 -9.36 7.45
C ILE A 62 -7.95 -10.00 6.07
N VAL A 63 -6.91 -9.64 5.31
CA VAL A 63 -6.61 -10.29 4.02
C VAL A 63 -6.42 -11.81 4.21
N GLN A 64 -5.71 -12.24 5.26
CA GLN A 64 -5.40 -13.65 5.46
C GLN A 64 -6.57 -14.49 5.98
N VAL A 65 -7.44 -13.93 6.83
CA VAL A 65 -8.44 -14.74 7.56
C VAL A 65 -9.90 -14.46 7.15
N SER A 66 -10.15 -13.52 6.23
CA SER A 66 -11.51 -13.11 5.91
C SER A 66 -12.11 -13.87 4.71
N HIS A 67 -12.60 -13.16 3.74
CA HIS A 67 -13.42 -13.71 2.66
C HIS A 67 -12.63 -14.70 1.76
N LEU A 68 -11.40 -14.39 1.39
CA LEU A 68 -10.57 -15.28 0.56
C LEU A 68 -10.29 -16.61 1.27
N ASN A 69 -10.05 -16.59 2.58
CA ASN A 69 -9.88 -17.81 3.35
C ASN A 69 -11.15 -18.67 3.35
N ARG A 70 -12.34 -18.05 3.50
CA ARG A 70 -13.62 -18.76 3.42
C ARG A 70 -13.87 -19.35 2.05
N ILE A 71 -13.60 -18.61 0.97
CA ILE A 71 -13.69 -19.12 -0.41
C ILE A 71 -12.76 -20.32 -0.60
N SER A 72 -11.51 -20.20 -0.19
CA SER A 72 -10.52 -21.28 -0.28
C SER A 72 -10.96 -22.52 0.50
N GLY A 73 -11.51 -22.34 1.70
CA GLY A 73 -12.05 -23.42 2.51
C GLY A 73 -13.26 -24.10 1.87
N MET A 74 -14.13 -23.36 1.18
CA MET A 74 -15.27 -23.94 0.46
C MET A 74 -14.80 -24.69 -0.79
N TYR A 75 -13.88 -24.14 -1.58
CA TYR A 75 -13.40 -24.78 -2.80
C TYR A 75 -12.51 -26.00 -2.54
N SER A 76 -11.85 -26.04 -1.37
CA SER A 76 -11.14 -27.24 -0.93
C SER A 76 -12.03 -28.27 -0.20
N GLY A 77 -13.32 -28.01 -0.06
CA GLY A 77 -14.27 -28.91 0.61
C GLY A 77 -14.15 -28.95 2.13
N GLN A 78 -13.41 -28.04 2.74
CA GLN A 78 -13.26 -27.95 4.21
C GLN A 78 -14.40 -27.18 4.88
N LEU A 79 -15.04 -26.28 4.13
CA LEU A 79 -16.19 -25.49 4.56
C LEU A 79 -17.36 -25.71 3.62
N ILE A 80 -18.59 -25.57 4.15
CA ILE A 80 -19.82 -25.65 3.36
C ILE A 80 -20.47 -24.27 3.37
N GLY A 81 -20.74 -23.73 2.17
CA GLY A 81 -21.55 -22.54 2.00
C GLY A 81 -23.02 -22.88 2.09
N TYR A 82 -23.61 -22.69 3.28
CA TYR A 82 -24.95 -23.16 3.57
C TYR A 82 -26.05 -22.18 3.12
N ALA A 83 -25.83 -20.88 3.22
CA ALA A 83 -26.86 -19.87 2.98
C ALA A 83 -26.32 -18.58 2.40
N SER A 84 -27.21 -17.77 1.80
CA SER A 84 -26.94 -16.44 1.28
C SER A 84 -25.79 -16.46 0.26
N LEU A 85 -24.88 -15.48 0.29
CA LEU A 85 -23.71 -15.35 -0.56
C LEU A 85 -22.88 -16.65 -0.64
N TYR A 86 -22.65 -17.31 0.49
CA TYR A 86 -21.80 -18.52 0.54
C TYR A 86 -22.42 -19.74 -0.11
N SER A 87 -23.77 -19.81 -0.22
CA SER A 87 -24.43 -20.83 -1.01
C SER A 87 -24.07 -20.74 -2.49
N ASN A 88 -24.03 -19.53 -3.04
CA ASN A 88 -23.64 -19.29 -4.43
C ASN A 88 -22.14 -19.62 -4.65
N ILE A 89 -21.27 -19.16 -3.76
CA ILE A 89 -19.82 -19.41 -3.81
C ILE A 89 -19.54 -20.91 -3.72
N HIS A 90 -20.21 -21.63 -2.83
CA HIS A 90 -20.10 -23.09 -2.73
C HIS A 90 -20.51 -23.80 -4.03
N GLY A 91 -21.47 -23.24 -4.75
CA GLY A 91 -21.86 -23.68 -6.09
C GLY A 91 -20.96 -23.19 -7.23
N TYR A 92 -19.79 -22.65 -6.92
CA TYR A 92 -18.81 -22.07 -7.88
C TYR A 92 -19.35 -20.85 -8.65
N ALA A 93 -20.35 -20.16 -8.11
CA ALA A 93 -20.86 -18.90 -8.65
C ALA A 93 -20.25 -17.71 -7.90
N LEU A 94 -19.04 -17.31 -8.29
CA LEU A 94 -18.33 -16.16 -7.76
C LEU A 94 -18.52 -14.96 -8.69
N SER A 95 -19.00 -13.83 -8.19
CA SER A 95 -19.07 -12.59 -8.97
C SER A 95 -17.80 -11.77 -8.82
N THR A 96 -17.53 -10.90 -9.81
CA THR A 96 -16.33 -10.05 -9.83
C THR A 96 -16.27 -9.05 -8.69
N VAL A 97 -17.45 -8.65 -8.13
CA VAL A 97 -17.51 -7.67 -7.04
C VAL A 97 -17.19 -8.27 -5.66
N GLU A 98 -17.27 -9.58 -5.53
CA GLU A 98 -17.12 -10.25 -4.22
C GLU A 98 -15.69 -10.21 -3.69
N THR A 99 -14.70 -10.03 -4.56
CA THR A 99 -13.28 -9.92 -4.19
C THR A 99 -12.80 -8.49 -4.02
N ASN A 100 -13.58 -7.47 -4.41
CA ASN A 100 -13.16 -6.07 -4.38
C ASN A 100 -12.70 -5.62 -2.98
N GLY A 101 -13.36 -6.09 -1.92
CA GLY A 101 -12.99 -5.77 -0.55
C GLY A 101 -11.57 -6.23 -0.20
N GLU A 102 -11.16 -7.38 -0.70
CA GLU A 102 -9.83 -7.94 -0.42
C GLU A 102 -8.73 -7.22 -1.19
N TRP A 103 -9.01 -6.83 -2.44
CA TRP A 103 -8.12 -5.96 -3.21
C TRP A 103 -7.89 -4.62 -2.50
N ASN A 104 -8.96 -3.97 -2.06
CA ASN A 104 -8.87 -2.72 -1.31
C ASN A 104 -8.03 -2.89 -0.03
N ARG A 105 -8.27 -3.95 0.73
CA ARG A 105 -7.50 -4.22 1.96
C ARG A 105 -6.03 -4.49 1.68
N ALA A 106 -5.71 -5.24 0.63
CA ALA A 106 -4.34 -5.54 0.28
C ALA A 106 -3.59 -4.27 -0.18
N TYR A 107 -4.17 -3.51 -1.12
CA TYR A 107 -3.47 -2.36 -1.70
C TYR A 107 -3.56 -1.10 -0.85
N VAL A 108 -4.76 -0.70 -0.43
CA VAL A 108 -4.94 0.51 0.38
C VAL A 108 -4.63 0.27 1.85
N GLY A 109 -5.08 -0.88 2.38
CA GLY A 109 -4.87 -1.20 3.79
C GLY A 109 -3.45 -1.64 4.12
N VAL A 110 -2.77 -2.40 3.25
CA VAL A 110 -1.41 -2.88 3.50
C VAL A 110 -0.39 -2.10 2.69
N VAL A 111 -0.41 -2.20 1.35
CA VAL A 111 0.68 -1.69 0.51
C VAL A 111 0.87 -0.17 0.64
N ALA A 112 -0.20 0.61 0.59
CA ALA A 112 -0.10 2.07 0.74
C ALA A 112 0.50 2.46 2.10
N ASN A 113 0.05 1.84 3.19
CA ASN A 113 0.58 2.11 4.53
C ASN A 113 2.04 1.66 4.68
N THR A 114 2.40 0.49 4.16
CA THR A 114 3.80 0.00 4.23
C THR A 114 4.75 0.88 3.44
N ARG A 115 4.34 1.32 2.24
CA ARG A 115 5.15 2.23 1.42
C ARG A 115 5.30 3.60 2.07
N HIS A 116 4.22 4.13 2.65
CA HIS A 116 4.30 5.37 3.40
C HIS A 116 5.32 5.30 4.56
N ILE A 117 5.34 4.19 5.32
CA ILE A 117 6.33 3.98 6.38
C ILE A 117 7.76 3.95 5.81
N GLN A 118 7.97 3.20 4.71
CA GLN A 118 9.28 3.09 4.08
C GLN A 118 9.79 4.45 3.56
N GLU A 119 8.90 5.32 3.09
CA GLU A 119 9.24 6.67 2.61
C GLU A 119 9.47 7.67 3.74
N SER A 120 8.65 7.60 4.80
CA SER A 120 8.74 8.56 5.92
C SER A 120 9.83 8.22 6.94
N ALA A 121 10.21 6.94 7.05
CA ALA A 121 11.24 6.47 7.99
C ALA A 121 12.27 5.53 7.32
N PRO A 122 12.95 5.95 6.23
CA PRO A 122 13.82 5.07 5.43
C PRO A 122 15.05 4.54 6.20
N ASP A 123 15.49 5.25 7.22
CA ASP A 123 16.63 4.87 8.06
C ASP A 123 16.26 3.91 9.19
N ASP A 124 14.96 3.74 9.46
CA ASP A 124 14.48 2.80 10.47
C ASP A 124 14.41 1.38 9.91
N LYS A 125 15.53 0.68 9.96
CA LYS A 125 15.65 -0.68 9.41
C LYS A 125 14.66 -1.66 10.01
N LEU A 126 14.23 -1.48 11.27
CA LEU A 126 13.24 -2.37 11.89
C LEU A 126 11.87 -2.19 11.23
N LEU A 127 11.39 -0.95 11.13
CA LEU A 127 10.11 -0.64 10.50
C LEU A 127 10.12 -0.99 9.01
N VAL A 128 11.17 -0.60 8.28
CA VAL A 128 11.32 -0.92 6.85
C VAL A 128 11.27 -2.43 6.62
N GLY A 129 12.02 -3.22 7.39
CA GLY A 129 12.02 -4.66 7.22
C GLY A 129 10.67 -5.32 7.56
N ILE A 130 10.01 -4.88 8.64
CA ILE A 130 8.66 -5.34 8.99
C ILE A 130 7.67 -5.06 7.86
N THR A 131 7.68 -3.84 7.33
CA THR A 131 6.75 -3.43 6.26
C THR A 131 6.97 -4.18 4.97
N GLN A 132 8.22 -4.49 4.62
CA GLN A 132 8.55 -5.34 3.46
C GLN A 132 7.96 -6.76 3.61
N VAL A 133 8.01 -7.35 4.82
CA VAL A 133 7.40 -8.65 5.09
C VAL A 133 5.88 -8.59 4.95
N LEU A 134 5.23 -7.57 5.50
CA LEU A 134 3.78 -7.38 5.41
C LEU A 134 3.31 -7.21 3.98
N GLU A 135 4.00 -6.37 3.20
CA GLU A 135 3.70 -6.15 1.79
C GLU A 135 3.81 -7.44 0.97
N ALA A 136 4.93 -8.16 1.13
CA ALA A 136 5.13 -9.44 0.45
C ALA A 136 4.06 -10.48 0.84
N HIS A 137 3.66 -10.53 2.11
CA HIS A 137 2.62 -11.43 2.59
C HIS A 137 1.25 -11.12 1.95
N ALA A 138 0.82 -9.87 1.97
CA ALA A 138 -0.48 -9.48 1.40
C ALA A 138 -0.54 -9.74 -0.10
N ILE A 139 0.46 -9.27 -0.86
CA ILE A 139 0.47 -9.39 -2.33
C ILE A 139 0.66 -10.82 -2.79
N SER A 140 1.57 -11.59 -2.16
CA SER A 140 1.73 -13.00 -2.53
C SER A 140 0.46 -13.82 -2.26
N SER A 141 -0.25 -13.54 -1.15
CA SER A 141 -1.52 -14.21 -0.84
C SER A 141 -2.60 -13.87 -1.87
N LEU A 142 -2.70 -12.61 -2.27
CA LEU A 142 -3.63 -12.19 -3.30
C LEU A 142 -3.30 -12.86 -4.66
N ALA A 143 -2.02 -12.82 -5.07
CA ALA A 143 -1.58 -13.44 -6.32
C ALA A 143 -1.80 -14.97 -6.34
N ILE A 144 -1.56 -15.66 -5.23
CA ILE A 144 -1.82 -17.10 -5.12
C ILE A 144 -3.30 -17.43 -5.37
N LEU A 145 -4.21 -16.58 -4.91
CA LEU A 145 -5.64 -16.84 -4.96
C LEU A 145 -6.32 -16.31 -6.22
N THR A 146 -5.82 -15.22 -6.80
CA THR A 146 -6.49 -14.54 -7.92
C THR A 146 -5.73 -14.61 -9.25
N GLY A 147 -4.46 -15.03 -9.25
CA GLY A 147 -3.61 -15.04 -10.45
C GLY A 147 -2.81 -13.75 -10.59
N ASP A 148 -2.86 -13.16 -11.79
CA ASP A 148 -2.16 -11.92 -12.09
C ASP A 148 -2.68 -10.75 -11.26
N VAL A 149 -1.76 -9.93 -10.73
CA VAL A 149 -2.09 -8.76 -9.90
C VAL A 149 -1.12 -7.62 -10.19
N PRO A 150 -1.50 -6.35 -9.99
CA PRO A 150 -0.56 -5.23 -10.05
C PRO A 150 0.53 -5.38 -8.98
N PHE A 151 1.80 -5.23 -9.38
CA PHE A 151 2.93 -5.29 -8.47
C PHE A 151 4.03 -4.26 -8.82
N SER A 152 4.51 -4.27 -10.07
CA SER A 152 5.65 -3.44 -10.48
C SER A 152 5.34 -1.94 -10.58
N GLU A 153 4.08 -1.58 -10.80
CA GLU A 153 3.61 -0.21 -10.97
C GLU A 153 2.68 0.24 -9.84
N VAL A 154 2.60 -0.55 -8.77
CA VAL A 154 1.79 -0.16 -7.59
C VAL A 154 2.44 1.02 -6.88
N VAL A 155 1.62 1.98 -6.45
CA VAL A 155 2.10 3.23 -5.81
C VAL A 155 3.01 4.04 -6.74
N SER A 156 2.60 4.17 -7.99
CA SER A 156 3.17 5.09 -8.97
C SER A 156 2.12 6.14 -9.34
N ASP A 157 2.52 7.17 -10.06
CA ASP A 157 1.59 8.17 -10.61
C ASP A 157 0.68 7.59 -11.73
N ASN A 158 0.74 6.29 -11.96
CA ASN A 158 -0.09 5.61 -12.94
C ASN A 158 -1.45 5.23 -12.32
N GLU A 159 -2.50 5.92 -12.72
CA GLU A 159 -3.88 5.66 -12.28
C GLU A 159 -4.42 4.28 -12.69
N ALA A 160 -3.79 3.61 -13.65
CA ALA A 160 -4.17 2.30 -14.15
C ALA A 160 -2.95 1.38 -14.23
N PRO A 161 -2.41 0.90 -13.09
CA PRO A 161 -1.25 0.03 -13.07
C PRO A 161 -1.57 -1.28 -13.80
N LYS A 162 -0.60 -1.79 -14.56
CA LYS A 162 -0.74 -3.06 -15.26
C LYS A 162 -0.82 -4.24 -14.29
N PHE A 163 -1.46 -5.31 -14.77
CA PHE A 163 -1.39 -6.62 -14.11
C PHE A 163 -0.07 -7.29 -14.51
N ASP A 164 0.70 -7.66 -13.51
CA ASP A 164 1.90 -8.47 -13.69
C ASP A 164 1.56 -9.96 -13.61
N ASP A 165 2.26 -10.79 -14.38
CA ASP A 165 2.12 -12.25 -14.36
C ASP A 165 2.30 -12.81 -12.93
N GLN A 166 1.45 -13.73 -12.53
CA GLN A 166 1.45 -14.32 -11.17
C GLN A 166 2.83 -14.81 -10.76
N LYS A 167 3.54 -15.49 -11.67
CA LYS A 167 4.87 -16.03 -11.36
C LYS A 167 5.87 -14.89 -11.12
N ALA A 168 5.82 -13.83 -11.95
CA ALA A 168 6.67 -12.67 -11.78
C ALA A 168 6.39 -11.96 -10.44
N VAL A 169 5.12 -11.83 -10.05
CA VAL A 169 4.72 -11.29 -8.74
C VAL A 169 5.29 -12.14 -7.60
N LEU A 170 5.16 -13.46 -7.65
CA LEU A 170 5.69 -14.35 -6.63
C LEU A 170 7.23 -14.31 -6.55
N ASP A 171 7.91 -14.16 -7.69
CA ASP A 171 9.35 -13.95 -7.73
C ASP A 171 9.74 -12.61 -7.11
N GLY A 172 9.00 -11.53 -7.41
CA GLY A 172 9.18 -10.21 -6.80
C GLY A 172 8.94 -10.21 -5.29
N CYS A 173 7.86 -10.85 -4.82
CA CYS A 173 7.61 -11.02 -3.39
C CYS A 173 8.73 -11.82 -2.69
N SER A 174 9.26 -12.86 -3.32
CA SER A 174 10.40 -13.60 -2.78
C SER A 174 11.67 -12.75 -2.69
N THR A 175 11.90 -11.87 -3.65
CA THR A 175 12.99 -10.89 -3.61
C THR A 175 12.77 -9.89 -2.48
N LEU A 176 11.58 -9.29 -2.37
CA LEU A 176 11.22 -8.36 -1.29
C LEU A 176 11.43 -8.98 0.10
N LEU A 177 11.07 -10.26 0.28
CA LEU A 177 11.35 -10.99 1.53
C LEU A 177 12.86 -11.18 1.79
N SER A 178 13.67 -11.34 0.75
CA SER A 178 15.12 -11.43 0.89
C SER A 178 15.72 -10.09 1.31
N ASP A 179 15.21 -9.00 0.76
CA ASP A 179 15.59 -7.63 1.12
C ASP A 179 15.16 -7.35 2.57
N ALA A 180 13.95 -7.77 2.96
CA ALA A 180 13.46 -7.67 4.34
C ALA A 180 14.38 -8.38 5.33
N ILE A 181 14.79 -9.62 5.04
CA ILE A 181 15.73 -10.39 5.88
C ILE A 181 17.06 -9.64 6.02
N THR A 182 17.60 -9.10 4.92
CA THR A 182 18.83 -8.32 4.94
C THR A 182 18.69 -7.06 5.78
N THR A 183 17.61 -6.32 5.60
CA THR A 183 17.29 -5.09 6.34
C THR A 183 17.15 -5.37 7.83
N LEU A 184 16.36 -6.40 8.21
CA LEU A 184 16.14 -6.81 9.60
C LEU A 184 17.42 -7.34 10.26
N THR A 185 18.27 -8.04 9.52
CA THR A 185 19.57 -8.50 10.05
C THR A 185 20.43 -7.32 10.49
N GLY A 186 20.40 -6.22 9.75
CA GLY A 186 21.08 -4.96 10.09
C GLY A 186 20.34 -4.08 11.10
N ALA A 187 19.13 -4.48 11.55
CA ALA A 187 18.33 -3.74 12.51
C ALA A 187 18.68 -4.13 13.95
N THR A 188 18.19 -3.35 14.91
CA THR A 188 18.19 -3.68 16.34
C THR A 188 16.75 -3.89 16.80
N SER A 189 16.47 -5.00 17.47
CA SER A 189 15.17 -5.22 18.12
C SER A 189 14.95 -4.16 19.19
N ARG A 190 13.74 -3.62 19.23
CA ARG A 190 13.29 -2.69 20.26
C ARG A 190 11.82 -2.98 20.57
N ALA A 191 11.38 -2.58 21.76
CA ALA A 191 9.96 -2.64 22.07
C ALA A 191 9.19 -1.67 21.14
N GLU A 192 8.34 -2.25 20.30
CA GLU A 192 7.53 -1.50 19.32
C GLU A 192 6.05 -1.73 19.66
N ALA A 193 5.45 -0.73 20.29
CA ALA A 193 4.08 -0.84 20.81
C ALA A 193 3.03 -1.00 19.70
N TYR A 194 3.35 -0.55 18.49
CA TYR A 194 2.46 -0.66 17.34
C TYR A 194 2.67 -1.93 16.52
N ASP A 195 3.71 -2.72 16.82
CA ASP A 195 3.88 -4.04 16.24
C ASP A 195 3.09 -5.08 17.08
N ILE A 196 1.85 -5.32 16.65
CA ILE A 196 0.92 -6.25 17.33
C ILE A 196 1.23 -7.73 17.07
N TYR A 197 2.16 -8.05 16.14
CA TYR A 197 2.54 -9.44 15.88
C TYR A 197 3.67 -9.89 16.78
N TYR A 198 4.78 -9.19 16.77
CA TYR A 198 5.99 -9.64 17.45
C TYR A 198 6.63 -8.59 18.38
N GLY A 199 5.97 -7.44 18.57
CA GLY A 199 6.41 -6.40 19.51
C GLY A 199 7.78 -5.81 19.20
N GLY A 200 8.20 -5.82 17.94
CA GLY A 200 9.50 -5.30 17.49
C GLY A 200 10.65 -6.30 17.57
N ASP A 201 10.36 -7.59 17.72
CA ASP A 201 11.35 -8.66 17.69
C ASP A 201 11.75 -8.98 16.24
N LYS A 202 12.91 -8.49 15.83
CA LYS A 202 13.41 -8.68 14.46
C LYS A 202 13.64 -10.15 14.09
N ASP A 203 14.02 -10.99 15.05
CA ASP A 203 14.36 -12.39 14.76
C ASP A 203 13.11 -13.20 14.47
N LYS A 204 11.99 -12.86 15.10
CA LYS A 204 10.68 -13.42 14.75
C LYS A 204 10.22 -12.97 13.37
N TRP A 205 10.42 -11.69 13.02
CA TRP A 205 10.12 -11.19 11.69
C TRP A 205 10.98 -11.84 10.60
N ILE A 206 12.26 -12.10 10.87
CA ILE A 206 13.15 -12.85 9.96
C ILE A 206 12.62 -14.28 9.77
N ALA A 207 12.24 -14.96 10.86
CA ALA A 207 11.67 -16.30 10.77
C ALA A 207 10.34 -16.32 9.98
N ALA A 208 9.48 -15.31 10.16
CA ALA A 208 8.26 -15.12 9.39
C ALA A 208 8.56 -14.92 7.89
N ALA A 209 9.56 -14.11 7.55
CA ALA A 209 9.98 -13.90 6.17
C ALA A 209 10.46 -15.20 5.52
N TYR A 210 11.25 -16.02 6.20
CA TYR A 210 11.66 -17.34 5.71
C TYR A 210 10.46 -18.29 5.53
N THR A 211 9.50 -18.28 6.44
CA THR A 211 8.27 -19.07 6.33
C THR A 211 7.47 -18.68 5.10
N LEU A 212 7.32 -17.39 4.82
CA LEU A 212 6.65 -16.89 3.61
C LEU A 212 7.42 -17.28 2.33
N LYS A 213 8.75 -17.21 2.35
CA LYS A 213 9.58 -17.68 1.23
C LYS A 213 9.39 -19.18 0.98
N ALA A 214 9.32 -19.98 2.03
CA ALA A 214 9.03 -21.40 1.92
C ALA A 214 7.67 -21.67 1.27
N ARG A 215 6.62 -20.92 1.70
CA ARG A 215 5.26 -20.98 1.10
C ARG A 215 5.29 -20.62 -0.40
N ILE A 216 5.93 -19.53 -0.77
CA ILE A 216 6.04 -19.10 -2.16
C ILE A 216 6.77 -20.16 -2.99
N ALA A 217 7.89 -20.68 -2.50
CA ALA A 217 8.64 -21.74 -3.19
C ALA A 217 7.81 -23.02 -3.38
N LEU A 218 7.02 -23.41 -2.36
CA LEU A 218 6.11 -24.55 -2.44
C LEU A 218 5.05 -24.36 -3.55
N ILE A 219 4.43 -23.19 -3.62
CA ILE A 219 3.45 -22.84 -4.67
C ILE A 219 4.09 -22.92 -6.06
N LYS A 220 5.32 -22.46 -6.19
CA LYS A 220 6.11 -22.53 -7.43
C LYS A 220 6.61 -23.92 -7.75
N LYS A 221 6.41 -24.91 -6.85
CA LYS A 221 6.92 -26.28 -6.94
C LYS A 221 8.46 -26.39 -6.88
N ASP A 222 9.12 -25.37 -6.34
CA ASP A 222 10.54 -25.41 -5.99
C ASP A 222 10.70 -26.01 -4.59
N TYR A 223 10.63 -27.32 -4.51
CA TYR A 223 10.65 -28.05 -3.25
C TYR A 223 11.98 -27.95 -2.51
N ALA A 224 13.08 -27.77 -3.23
CA ALA A 224 14.41 -27.61 -2.64
C ALA A 224 14.49 -26.29 -1.85
N SER A 225 14.10 -25.19 -2.47
CA SER A 225 14.03 -23.89 -1.83
C SER A 225 12.97 -23.86 -0.72
N ALA A 226 11.83 -24.53 -0.91
CA ALA A 226 10.80 -24.62 0.12
C ALA A 226 11.33 -25.27 1.39
N LEU A 227 12.02 -26.44 1.27
CA LEU A 227 12.61 -27.14 2.39
C LEU A 227 13.71 -26.32 3.10
N SER A 228 14.60 -25.71 2.31
CA SER A 228 15.68 -24.88 2.85
C SER A 228 15.15 -23.68 3.66
N ASN A 229 14.18 -22.95 3.09
CA ASN A 229 13.58 -21.80 3.78
C ASN A 229 12.76 -22.22 5.01
N ALA A 230 12.02 -23.33 4.93
CA ALA A 230 11.25 -23.85 6.08
C ALA A 230 12.15 -24.23 7.26
N GLY A 231 13.36 -24.73 6.99
CA GLY A 231 14.34 -25.06 8.04
C GLY A 231 14.83 -23.84 8.84
N THR A 232 14.68 -22.63 8.29
CA THR A 232 15.07 -21.37 8.97
C THR A 232 13.84 -20.57 9.44
N GLY A 233 12.66 -20.96 8.98
CA GLY A 233 11.40 -20.30 9.30
C GLY A 233 10.92 -20.54 10.74
N ILE A 234 9.66 -20.20 10.98
CA ILE A 234 9.01 -20.43 12.30
C ILE A 234 9.01 -21.91 12.62
N SER A 235 9.58 -22.26 13.76
CA SER A 235 9.78 -23.66 14.19
C SER A 235 8.97 -24.05 15.42
N SER A 236 8.27 -23.12 16.03
CA SER A 236 7.46 -23.36 17.23
C SER A 236 6.26 -22.42 17.29
N SER A 237 5.23 -22.80 18.04
CA SER A 237 4.03 -21.98 18.27
C SER A 237 4.31 -20.61 18.94
N ALA A 238 5.47 -20.42 19.53
CA ALA A 238 5.88 -19.11 20.08
C ALA A 238 6.29 -18.11 18.98
N GLY A 239 6.46 -18.58 17.76
CA GLY A 239 6.78 -17.75 16.60
C GLY A 239 5.59 -17.51 15.66
N ASP A 240 4.43 -18.08 15.99
CA ASP A 240 3.19 -17.93 15.20
C ASP A 240 2.49 -16.59 15.50
#